data_6c15c66c6d94198babfe111341423c7d
#
_entry.id   6c15c66c6d94198babfe111341423c7d
#
_cell.length_a   1.000
_cell.length_b   1.000
_cell.length_c   1.000
_cell.angle_alpha   90.00
_cell.angle_beta   90.00
_cell.angle_gamma   90.00
#
_symmetry.space_group_name_H-M   'P 1'
#
loop_
_entity.id
_entity.type
_entity.pdbx_description
1 polymer ?
#
loop_
_entity_poly.entity_id
_entity_poly.type
_entity_poly.pdbx_seq_one_letter_code
_entity_poly.pdbx_strand_id
1 'polypeptide(L)'
;MSKPKHSAGRGHKRAFRSRVTWTLLAVLFISWGGPAANAFWQSLSSSNFGAAKADTMPQGGTPAGSLNGTNVTVNWAAVTTPTGHAVAGYTVARYSAPTGGTKIAAGGGCAGIVSGLSCVEQNLPGGTWYYTVTPVISLWTGAESARSTGVAIDTTPPTISVTSISPTPNGAGFNHTSPMTVNLSAVDNTGGSGVANIKYAVDGGSTVTVNAATAAVNVTGDGTHTVSYFATDVAGNASSPQAQTVKIDTTAPVVGVASISPTPNSLGYNRTSTVTVNLSATDVGGSGIASITYHVDSLTPVTVNAATAAVNVSGGDGTHTVFYSATDVAGNVTSQTQTVKIDTTAPTVSAVTMANGGTAKTADSGDTLTIVFSTDMDAHTLCNGWDSTSATQTASGTASISTGNVLTFSSPSCTAPALGSVSLGAAYNTGTSARSFTATMAWTQSTGDLVITFTSNGSGGTAGTGLSPASPVYTPAPGAADKAGNPVGTITAGGQSKF
;
A
#
# COMPACT_ATOMS: atom_id res chain seq x y z
N MET A 1 -15.52 -59.39 58.91
CA MET A 1 -16.80 -59.89 59.44
C MET A 1 -17.59 -60.37 58.22
N SER A 2 -17.99 -61.53 57.97
CA SER A 2 -18.28 -62.79 58.66
C SER A 2 -18.66 -63.79 57.57
N LYS A 3 -17.99 -64.89 57.50
CA LYS A 3 -18.55 -66.11 56.90
C LYS A 3 -19.67 -66.61 57.82
N PRO A 4 -20.56 -67.48 57.41
CA PRO A 4 -20.31 -68.89 57.22
C PRO A 4 -21.19 -69.56 56.14
N LYS A 5 -20.77 -70.64 55.58
CA LYS A 5 -20.74 -72.09 55.93
C LYS A 5 -21.97 -72.89 55.49
N HIS A 6 -21.60 -73.96 54.73
CA HIS A 6 -22.15 -75.31 54.72
C HIS A 6 -23.61 -75.55 54.25
N SER A 7 -23.81 -76.54 53.34
CA SER A 7 -23.88 -77.92 53.75
C SER A 7 -24.00 -78.87 52.52
N ALA A 8 -23.39 -80.04 52.67
CA ALA A 8 -23.39 -81.18 51.79
C ALA A 8 -24.72 -81.97 51.84
N GLY A 9 -25.04 -82.67 50.75
CA GLY A 9 -26.10 -83.70 50.69
C GLY A 9 -25.72 -84.81 49.71
N ARG A 10 -25.48 -85.95 50.28
CA ARG A 10 -25.17 -87.25 49.62
C ARG A 10 -26.39 -87.94 48.99
N GLY A 11 -26.10 -88.79 47.99
CA GLY A 11 -26.78 -90.07 47.76
C GLY A 11 -27.61 -90.16 46.52
N HIS A 12 -27.47 -91.00 45.59
CA HIS A 12 -27.41 -92.42 45.60
C HIS A 12 -27.13 -92.98 44.19
N LYS A 13 -26.40 -94.01 44.14
CA LYS A 13 -26.15 -94.95 42.97
C LYS A 13 -27.48 -95.61 42.52
N ARG A 14 -27.72 -95.63 41.26
CA ARG A 14 -28.27 -96.85 40.59
C ARG A 14 -27.66 -97.05 39.22
N ALA A 15 -27.08 -98.20 39.07
CA ALA A 15 -26.59 -98.74 37.84
C ALA A 15 -27.78 -99.16 36.96
N PHE A 16 -27.73 -98.86 35.68
CA PHE A 16 -28.48 -99.50 34.68
C PHE A 16 -27.54 -99.94 33.51
N ARG A 17 -27.35 -101.24 33.44
CA ARG A 17 -26.68 -101.86 32.31
C ARG A 17 -27.64 -101.80 31.14
N SER A 18 -27.26 -101.24 30.00
CA SER A 18 -27.83 -101.62 28.70
C SER A 18 -26.79 -101.47 27.61
N ARG A 19 -26.57 -102.53 26.96
CA ARG A 19 -25.95 -102.85 25.70
C ARG A 19 -25.85 -101.65 24.74
N VAL A 20 -24.68 -101.18 24.44
CA VAL A 20 -24.42 -100.35 23.27
C VAL A 20 -23.46 -101.18 22.40
N THR A 21 -23.99 -101.57 21.34
CA THR A 21 -23.38 -102.11 20.16
C THR A 21 -22.25 -101.22 19.62
N TRP A 22 -21.19 -101.90 19.27
CA TRP A 22 -20.07 -101.34 18.55
C TRP A 22 -20.53 -100.62 17.26
N THR A 23 -20.38 -99.32 17.25
CA THR A 23 -20.18 -98.59 15.96
C THR A 23 -19.51 -97.23 16.32
N LEU A 24 -18.46 -96.94 15.59
CA LEU A 24 -17.69 -95.73 15.50
C LEU A 24 -16.52 -95.62 16.46
N LEU A 25 -15.46 -96.40 16.22
CA LEU A 25 -14.12 -95.85 16.45
C LEU A 25 -13.73 -95.06 15.23
N ALA A 26 -14.16 -93.82 15.20
CA ALA A 26 -13.56 -92.85 14.30
C ALA A 26 -12.22 -92.46 14.95
N VAL A 27 -11.17 -92.99 14.42
CA VAL A 27 -9.79 -92.71 14.80
C VAL A 27 -9.56 -91.25 14.43
N LEU A 28 -9.51 -90.42 15.44
CA LEU A 28 -9.02 -89.03 15.32
C LEU A 28 -7.50 -89.07 15.26
N PHE A 29 -6.94 -89.21 14.05
CA PHE A 29 -5.51 -88.89 13.84
C PHE A 29 -5.38 -87.42 13.74
N ILE A 30 -5.02 -86.78 14.83
CA ILE A 30 -4.49 -85.43 14.85
C ILE A 30 -3.03 -85.55 14.40
N SER A 31 -2.77 -85.30 13.15
CA SER A 31 -1.41 -85.13 12.66
C SER A 31 -0.94 -83.75 13.08
N TRP A 32 0.07 -83.71 13.98
CA TRP A 32 0.79 -82.45 14.28
C TRP A 32 1.75 -82.14 13.12
N GLY A 33 1.59 -81.04 12.48
CA GLY A 33 2.59 -80.43 11.61
C GLY A 33 2.17 -80.33 10.16
N GLY A 34 1.50 -79.26 9.80
CA GLY A 34 1.22 -78.83 8.43
C GLY A 34 0.03 -77.94 8.34
N PRO A 35 -0.08 -77.08 7.33
CA PRO A 35 -1.27 -76.23 7.17
C PRO A 35 -2.53 -77.12 7.16
N ALA A 36 -3.47 -76.86 8.07
CA ALA A 36 -4.64 -77.64 8.31
C ALA A 36 -5.44 -77.91 7.02
N ALA A 37 -5.34 -79.12 6.53
CA ALA A 37 -6.25 -79.64 5.49
C ALA A 37 -7.60 -79.88 6.16
N ASN A 38 -8.51 -78.95 6.09
CA ASN A 38 -9.89 -79.11 6.57
C ASN A 38 -10.65 -79.97 5.61
N ALA A 39 -10.76 -81.32 5.91
CA ALA A 39 -11.56 -82.22 5.18
C ALA A 39 -12.97 -82.35 5.75
N PHE A 40 -14.02 -82.30 4.94
CA PHE A 40 -15.38 -82.57 5.35
C PHE A 40 -15.89 -83.85 4.69
N TRP A 41 -16.74 -84.64 5.37
CA TRP A 41 -17.28 -85.87 4.90
C TRP A 41 -18.70 -85.63 4.35
N GLN A 42 -18.89 -86.04 3.07
CA GLN A 42 -20.24 -86.06 2.51
C GLN A 42 -20.76 -87.50 2.56
N SER A 43 -21.85 -87.77 3.27
CA SER A 43 -22.51 -89.06 3.23
C SER A 43 -23.43 -89.10 2.00
N LEU A 44 -23.10 -89.91 1.05
CA LEU A 44 -23.99 -90.27 -0.03
C LEU A 44 -24.99 -91.36 0.53
N SER A 45 -26.26 -91.00 0.75
CA SER A 45 -27.28 -91.88 1.14
C SER A 45 -27.82 -92.62 -0.08
N SER A 46 -27.67 -93.87 -0.14
CA SER A 46 -28.66 -94.93 -0.34
C SER A 46 -28.03 -96.22 -0.79
N SER A 47 -28.34 -97.28 -0.09
CA SER A 47 -28.18 -98.68 -0.43
C SER A 47 -26.78 -99.13 -0.90
N ASN A 48 -26.05 -99.68 0.05
CA ASN A 48 -24.88 -100.56 -0.08
C ASN A 48 -23.53 -99.86 -0.41
N PHE A 49 -22.65 -99.93 0.58
CA PHE A 49 -21.25 -99.53 0.53
C PHE A 49 -20.98 -98.09 0.22
N GLY A 50 -21.28 -97.22 1.20
CA GLY A 50 -20.91 -95.81 1.14
C GLY A 50 -19.38 -95.62 1.15
N ALA A 51 -18.78 -95.26 0.07
CA ALA A 51 -17.44 -94.74 0.03
C ALA A 51 -17.53 -93.24 0.53
N ALA A 52 -17.04 -92.98 1.72
CA ALA A 52 -16.86 -91.63 2.16
C ALA A 52 -15.66 -91.06 1.40
N LYS A 53 -15.91 -90.03 0.59
CA LYS A 53 -14.83 -89.29 -0.10
C LYS A 53 -14.54 -88.01 0.72
N ALA A 54 -13.32 -87.92 1.20
CA ALA A 54 -12.86 -86.67 1.82
C ALA A 54 -12.67 -85.62 0.73
N ASP A 55 -13.29 -84.50 0.92
CA ASP A 55 -13.01 -83.26 0.12
C ASP A 55 -12.17 -82.33 0.93
N THR A 56 -11.47 -81.45 0.28
CA THR A 56 -10.61 -80.45 0.93
C THR A 56 -11.17 -79.00 0.70
N MET A 57 -11.08 -78.17 1.71
CA MET A 57 -11.47 -76.81 1.55
C MET A 57 -10.46 -76.07 0.68
N PRO A 58 -10.93 -75.33 -0.31
CA PRO A 58 -10.05 -74.55 -1.19
C PRO A 58 -9.44 -73.35 -0.43
N GLN A 59 -8.34 -72.80 -0.94
CA GLN A 59 -7.81 -71.53 -0.58
C GLN A 59 -8.69 -70.45 -1.21
N GLY A 60 -8.86 -69.29 -0.51
CA GLY A 60 -9.52 -68.14 -1.09
C GLY A 60 -8.78 -67.54 -2.29
N GLY A 61 -9.52 -67.05 -3.27
CA GLY A 61 -8.95 -66.31 -4.39
C GLY A 61 -8.42 -64.94 -3.89
N THR A 62 -7.25 -64.50 -4.39
CA THR A 62 -6.68 -63.18 -4.04
C THR A 62 -7.69 -62.08 -4.35
N PRO A 63 -8.13 -61.30 -3.36
CA PRO A 63 -9.08 -60.21 -3.61
C PRO A 63 -8.44 -59.00 -4.24
N ALA A 64 -9.26 -58.15 -4.86
CA ALA A 64 -8.93 -56.82 -5.31
C ALA A 64 -9.77 -55.79 -4.52
N GLY A 65 -9.12 -54.74 -4.04
CA GLY A 65 -9.79 -53.60 -3.37
C GLY A 65 -9.87 -52.41 -4.30
N SER A 66 -11.01 -51.75 -4.37
CA SER A 66 -11.20 -50.46 -5.04
C SER A 66 -11.72 -49.42 -4.07
N LEU A 67 -11.08 -48.23 -4.08
CA LEU A 67 -11.37 -47.13 -3.16
C LEU A 67 -12.52 -46.23 -3.67
N ASN A 68 -13.40 -45.82 -2.77
CA ASN A 68 -14.38 -44.78 -2.98
C ASN A 68 -14.52 -43.95 -1.69
N GLY A 69 -13.82 -42.81 -1.61
CA GLY A 69 -13.67 -42.03 -0.36
C GLY A 69 -12.96 -42.86 0.71
N THR A 70 -13.58 -43.06 1.87
CA THR A 70 -13.05 -43.91 2.95
C THR A 70 -13.64 -45.36 2.90
N ASN A 71 -14.38 -45.71 1.85
CA ASN A 71 -14.98 -47.01 1.68
C ASN A 71 -14.16 -47.86 0.66
N VAL A 72 -14.01 -49.13 0.96
CA VAL A 72 -13.32 -50.05 0.06
C VAL A 72 -14.30 -51.15 -0.40
N THR A 73 -14.48 -51.24 -1.71
CA THR A 73 -15.17 -52.40 -2.31
C THR A 73 -14.12 -53.49 -2.53
N VAL A 74 -14.33 -54.62 -1.88
CA VAL A 74 -13.47 -55.83 -2.00
C VAL A 74 -14.17 -56.81 -2.89
N ASN A 75 -13.50 -57.25 -3.97
CA ASN A 75 -14.00 -58.22 -4.94
C ASN A 75 -13.05 -59.42 -5.00
N TRP A 76 -13.60 -60.60 -5.19
CA TRP A 76 -12.81 -61.86 -5.35
C TRP A 76 -13.48 -62.82 -6.31
N ALA A 77 -12.70 -63.79 -6.76
CA ALA A 77 -13.20 -64.84 -7.61
C ALA A 77 -13.85 -65.99 -6.78
N ALA A 78 -14.88 -66.60 -7.29
CA ALA A 78 -15.48 -67.79 -6.70
C ALA A 78 -14.45 -68.94 -6.67
N VAL A 79 -14.48 -69.72 -5.58
CA VAL A 79 -13.69 -70.97 -5.48
C VAL A 79 -14.64 -72.14 -5.21
N THR A 80 -14.24 -73.33 -5.66
CA THR A 80 -14.96 -74.59 -5.43
C THR A 80 -14.02 -75.59 -4.82
N THR A 81 -14.57 -76.55 -4.12
CA THR A 81 -13.78 -77.70 -3.67
C THR A 81 -13.28 -78.52 -4.86
N PRO A 82 -12.25 -79.39 -4.71
CA PRO A 82 -11.74 -80.26 -5.78
C PRO A 82 -12.81 -81.18 -6.39
N THR A 83 -13.90 -81.46 -5.68
CA THR A 83 -15.04 -82.21 -6.18
C THR A 83 -16.12 -81.36 -6.84
N GLY A 84 -15.93 -80.00 -6.96
CA GLY A 84 -16.80 -79.09 -7.67
C GLY A 84 -17.91 -78.48 -6.82
N HIS A 85 -17.91 -78.66 -5.49
CA HIS A 85 -18.89 -78.04 -4.64
C HIS A 85 -18.59 -76.53 -4.41
N ALA A 86 -19.61 -75.71 -4.59
CA ALA A 86 -19.47 -74.26 -4.28
C ALA A 86 -19.37 -74.03 -2.76
N VAL A 87 -18.58 -73.07 -2.38
CA VAL A 87 -18.52 -72.60 -0.98
C VAL A 87 -19.78 -71.81 -0.62
N ALA A 88 -20.19 -71.86 0.66
CA ALA A 88 -21.39 -71.15 1.13
C ALA A 88 -21.18 -69.61 1.26
N GLY A 89 -19.95 -69.18 1.41
CA GLY A 89 -19.58 -67.79 1.51
C GLY A 89 -18.11 -67.61 1.88
N TYR A 90 -17.76 -66.38 2.23
CA TYR A 90 -16.39 -65.96 2.54
C TYR A 90 -16.37 -65.09 3.78
N THR A 91 -15.36 -65.23 4.63
CA THR A 91 -15.00 -64.22 5.62
C THR A 91 -13.92 -63.35 5.05
N VAL A 92 -14.04 -62.04 5.27
CA VAL A 92 -13.10 -61.01 4.78
C VAL A 92 -12.30 -60.46 5.95
N ALA A 93 -11.01 -60.32 5.76
CA ALA A 93 -10.15 -59.68 6.73
C ALA A 93 -9.25 -58.64 6.08
N ARG A 94 -8.76 -57.70 6.86
CA ARG A 94 -7.79 -56.69 6.42
C ARG A 94 -6.54 -56.68 7.31
N TYR A 95 -5.45 -56.15 6.74
CA TYR A 95 -4.14 -56.01 7.40
C TYR A 95 -3.53 -54.65 7.06
N SER A 96 -2.75 -54.10 7.98
CA SER A 96 -2.05 -52.82 7.78
C SER A 96 -0.68 -52.95 7.09
N ALA A 97 -0.26 -54.17 6.73
CA ALA A 97 1.02 -54.41 6.10
C ALA A 97 0.90 -55.48 4.98
N PRO A 98 1.77 -55.51 3.97
CA PRO A 98 1.71 -56.48 2.88
C PRO A 98 2.03 -57.91 3.35
N THR A 99 2.80 -58.06 4.43
CA THR A 99 3.15 -59.31 5.08
C THR A 99 3.17 -59.16 6.59
N GLY A 100 2.88 -60.21 7.36
CA GLY A 100 2.77 -60.11 8.82
C GLY A 100 1.63 -59.22 9.27
N GLY A 101 1.72 -58.65 10.46
CA GLY A 101 0.72 -57.75 11.04
C GLY A 101 -0.51 -58.45 11.64
N THR A 102 -1.36 -57.71 12.31
CA THR A 102 -2.55 -58.22 12.99
C THR A 102 -3.70 -58.39 12.01
N LYS A 103 -4.35 -59.53 12.05
CA LYS A 103 -5.58 -59.81 11.30
C LYS A 103 -6.74 -59.05 11.94
N ILE A 104 -7.42 -58.26 11.17
CA ILE A 104 -8.63 -57.49 11.58
C ILE A 104 -9.78 -58.02 10.72
N ALA A 105 -10.85 -58.45 11.33
CA ALA A 105 -12.06 -58.83 10.61
C ALA A 105 -12.63 -57.59 9.92
N ALA A 106 -12.98 -57.67 8.64
CA ALA A 106 -13.57 -56.56 7.91
C ALA A 106 -14.96 -56.25 8.42
N GLY A 107 -15.29 -54.95 8.44
CA GLY A 107 -16.55 -54.43 8.96
C GLY A 107 -17.56 -54.10 7.86
N GLY A 108 -18.67 -53.46 8.27
CA GLY A 108 -19.70 -52.99 7.35
C GLY A 108 -20.33 -54.14 6.55
N GLY A 109 -20.47 -53.96 5.25
CA GLY A 109 -21.00 -54.99 4.34
C GLY A 109 -20.08 -56.22 4.17
N CYS A 110 -18.83 -56.18 4.70
CA CYS A 110 -17.88 -57.29 4.70
C CYS A 110 -17.88 -58.08 6.02
N ALA A 111 -18.74 -57.72 6.98
CA ALA A 111 -18.78 -58.37 8.28
C ALA A 111 -19.40 -59.77 8.21
N GLY A 112 -18.84 -60.73 8.97
CA GLY A 112 -19.32 -62.11 9.04
C GLY A 112 -19.07 -62.90 7.76
N ILE A 113 -20.02 -63.78 7.37
CA ILE A 113 -19.97 -64.59 6.18
C ILE A 113 -20.68 -63.87 5.04
N VAL A 114 -19.95 -63.50 4.00
CA VAL A 114 -20.47 -62.86 2.79
C VAL A 114 -20.75 -63.95 1.75
N SER A 115 -22.00 -64.08 1.35
CA SER A 115 -22.43 -65.09 0.35
C SER A 115 -22.15 -64.66 -1.10
N GLY A 116 -21.92 -63.35 -1.34
CA GLY A 116 -21.53 -62.80 -2.64
C GLY A 116 -20.03 -62.92 -2.90
N LEU A 117 -19.61 -62.38 -4.05
CA LEU A 117 -18.21 -62.25 -4.46
C LEU A 117 -17.68 -60.86 -4.32
N SER A 118 -18.39 -59.99 -3.64
CA SER A 118 -18.06 -58.60 -3.38
C SER A 118 -18.71 -58.14 -2.07
N CYS A 119 -18.02 -57.21 -1.39
CA CYS A 119 -18.58 -56.48 -0.24
C CYS A 119 -17.96 -55.08 -0.15
N VAL A 120 -18.60 -54.21 0.62
CA VAL A 120 -18.10 -52.87 0.89
C VAL A 120 -17.79 -52.74 2.38
N GLU A 121 -16.54 -52.43 2.69
CA GLU A 121 -16.15 -52.02 4.02
C GLU A 121 -16.16 -50.49 4.08
N GLN A 122 -16.86 -49.92 5.06
CA GLN A 122 -17.15 -48.50 5.16
C GLN A 122 -16.35 -47.83 6.28
N ASN A 123 -16.09 -46.51 6.10
CA ASN A 123 -15.48 -45.65 7.13
C ASN A 123 -14.12 -46.16 7.66
N LEU A 124 -13.28 -46.58 6.75
CA LEU A 124 -11.94 -47.02 7.13
C LEU A 124 -11.05 -45.88 7.58
N PRO A 125 -10.24 -46.07 8.60
CA PRO A 125 -9.23 -45.12 9.00
C PRO A 125 -8.14 -44.97 7.93
N GLY A 126 -7.48 -43.80 7.92
CA GLY A 126 -6.33 -43.52 7.06
C GLY A 126 -5.23 -44.58 7.19
N GLY A 127 -4.56 -44.89 6.10
CA GLY A 127 -3.51 -45.87 6.02
C GLY A 127 -3.66 -46.80 4.81
N THR A 128 -2.71 -47.76 4.65
CA THR A 128 -2.76 -48.73 3.56
C THR A 128 -3.29 -50.05 4.09
N TRP A 129 -4.34 -50.54 3.47
CA TRP A 129 -5.03 -51.80 3.85
C TRP A 129 -4.90 -52.86 2.80
N TYR A 130 -4.67 -54.11 3.23
CA TYR A 130 -4.52 -55.29 2.41
C TYR A 130 -5.59 -56.29 2.80
N TYR A 131 -6.34 -56.80 1.87
CA TYR A 131 -7.48 -57.67 2.10
C TYR A 131 -7.15 -59.14 1.81
N THR A 132 -7.80 -60.02 2.55
CA THR A 132 -7.82 -61.48 2.31
C THR A 132 -9.25 -61.97 2.41
N VAL A 133 -9.52 -63.09 1.73
CA VAL A 133 -10.78 -63.83 1.84
C VAL A 133 -10.50 -65.27 2.23
N THR A 134 -11.38 -65.81 3.10
CA THR A 134 -11.32 -67.20 3.55
C THR A 134 -12.66 -67.85 3.21
N PRO A 135 -12.70 -68.90 2.34
CA PRO A 135 -13.94 -69.55 1.99
C PRO A 135 -14.49 -70.39 3.15
N VAL A 136 -15.81 -70.48 3.23
CA VAL A 136 -16.53 -71.14 4.33
C VAL A 136 -17.62 -72.06 3.77
N ILE A 137 -17.72 -73.27 4.31
CA ILE A 137 -18.82 -74.20 4.10
C ILE A 137 -19.27 -74.67 5.49
N SER A 138 -20.49 -74.27 5.97
CA SER A 138 -20.97 -74.55 7.32
C SER A 138 -19.97 -74.17 8.40
N LEU A 139 -19.39 -75.13 9.14
CA LEU A 139 -18.38 -74.90 10.20
C LEU A 139 -16.94 -75.09 9.68
N TRP A 140 -16.74 -75.38 8.41
CA TRP A 140 -15.45 -75.63 7.80
C TRP A 140 -14.94 -74.38 7.11
N THR A 141 -13.69 -74.04 7.35
CA THR A 141 -13.00 -72.91 6.74
C THR A 141 -11.82 -73.38 5.89
N GLY A 142 -11.64 -72.73 4.74
CA GLY A 142 -10.47 -72.96 3.88
C GLY A 142 -9.25 -72.21 4.34
N ALA A 143 -8.21 -72.33 3.52
CA ALA A 143 -7.04 -71.48 3.72
C ALA A 143 -7.31 -70.03 3.29
N GLU A 144 -6.76 -69.08 4.04
CA GLU A 144 -6.83 -67.67 3.71
C GLU A 144 -6.11 -67.37 2.38
N SER A 145 -6.65 -66.48 1.58
CA SER A 145 -6.04 -66.05 0.29
C SER A 145 -4.72 -65.34 0.49
N ALA A 146 -3.97 -65.16 -0.58
CA ALA A 146 -2.96 -64.13 -0.65
C ALA A 146 -3.60 -62.76 -0.41
N ARG A 147 -2.82 -61.80 0.06
CA ARG A 147 -3.30 -60.42 0.27
C ARG A 147 -3.51 -59.72 -1.07
N SER A 148 -4.48 -58.82 -1.10
CA SER A 148 -4.68 -57.88 -2.20
C SER A 148 -3.45 -56.96 -2.39
N THR A 149 -3.40 -56.23 -3.48
CA THR A 149 -2.62 -54.99 -3.55
C THR A 149 -3.10 -54.02 -2.45
N GLY A 150 -2.18 -53.19 -1.96
CA GLY A 150 -2.52 -52.19 -0.92
C GLY A 150 -3.51 -51.13 -1.43
N VAL A 151 -4.53 -50.89 -0.66
CA VAL A 151 -5.48 -49.77 -0.88
C VAL A 151 -5.11 -48.66 0.11
N ALA A 152 -4.58 -47.55 -0.40
CA ALA A 152 -4.22 -46.40 0.40
C ALA A 152 -5.43 -45.49 0.62
N ILE A 153 -5.75 -45.20 1.87
CA ILE A 153 -6.82 -44.30 2.30
C ILE A 153 -6.16 -43.11 2.92
N ASP A 154 -6.43 -41.91 2.38
CA ASP A 154 -5.98 -40.65 2.91
C ASP A 154 -7.15 -39.94 3.57
N THR A 155 -6.96 -39.52 4.84
CA THR A 155 -7.93 -38.78 5.64
C THR A 155 -7.33 -37.50 6.18
N THR A 156 -6.11 -37.17 5.78
CA THR A 156 -5.35 -36.03 6.29
C THR A 156 -5.41 -34.88 5.29
N PRO A 157 -5.98 -33.73 5.66
CA PRO A 157 -5.99 -32.57 4.77
C PRO A 157 -4.58 -32.05 4.46
N PRO A 158 -4.35 -31.45 3.29
CA PRO A 158 -3.10 -30.80 2.98
C PRO A 158 -2.87 -29.55 3.85
N THR A 159 -1.62 -29.15 4.00
CA THR A 159 -1.24 -27.86 4.58
C THR A 159 -1.08 -26.83 3.46
N ILE A 160 -1.47 -25.56 3.72
CA ILE A 160 -1.33 -24.48 2.75
C ILE A 160 -0.76 -23.23 3.44
N SER A 161 0.10 -22.50 2.74
CA SER A 161 0.71 -21.26 3.24
C SER A 161 0.98 -20.26 2.13
N VAL A 162 1.13 -18.99 2.51
CA VAL A 162 1.70 -17.93 1.67
C VAL A 162 3.22 -18.10 1.65
N THR A 163 3.79 -18.24 0.48
CA THR A 163 5.25 -18.38 0.30
C THR A 163 5.93 -17.04 0.08
N SER A 164 5.24 -16.10 -0.57
CA SER A 164 5.72 -14.74 -0.79
C SER A 164 4.58 -13.81 -1.20
N ILE A 165 4.81 -12.52 -1.00
CA ILE A 165 3.98 -11.44 -1.53
C ILE A 165 4.92 -10.56 -2.37
N SER A 166 4.53 -10.27 -3.62
CA SER A 166 5.37 -9.52 -4.56
C SER A 166 4.56 -8.41 -5.24
N PRO A 167 5.07 -7.18 -5.29
CA PRO A 167 6.27 -6.69 -4.59
C PRO A 167 6.19 -6.85 -3.07
N THR A 168 7.37 -6.88 -2.42
CA THR A 168 7.40 -6.99 -0.94
C THR A 168 6.82 -5.73 -0.32
N PRO A 169 5.84 -5.84 0.59
CA PRO A 169 5.31 -4.68 1.30
C PRO A 169 6.39 -3.95 2.11
N ASN A 170 6.23 -2.64 2.28
CA ASN A 170 7.10 -1.84 3.14
C ASN A 170 6.92 -2.20 4.64
N GLY A 171 7.69 -1.54 5.53
CA GLY A 171 7.65 -1.80 6.98
C GLY A 171 6.30 -1.54 7.65
N ALA A 172 5.39 -0.79 7.01
CA ALA A 172 4.03 -0.54 7.46
C ALA A 172 3.01 -1.54 6.85
N GLY A 173 3.47 -2.44 6.01
CA GLY A 173 2.66 -3.46 5.36
C GLY A 173 1.93 -2.98 4.11
N PHE A 174 2.27 -1.80 3.57
CA PHE A 174 1.71 -1.25 2.34
C PHE A 174 2.60 -1.50 1.13
N ASN A 175 1.95 -1.47 -0.03
CA ASN A 175 2.60 -1.42 -1.33
C ASN A 175 2.08 -0.22 -2.12
N HIS A 176 3.00 0.49 -2.80
CA HIS A 176 2.68 1.61 -3.69
C HIS A 176 2.57 1.21 -5.16
N THR A 177 2.46 -0.10 -5.43
CA THR A 177 2.29 -0.65 -6.78
C THR A 177 1.11 -1.61 -6.83
N SER A 178 0.41 -1.65 -7.97
CA SER A 178 -0.69 -2.57 -8.27
C SER A 178 -0.45 -3.15 -9.67
N PRO A 179 -0.69 -4.46 -9.92
CA PRO A 179 -1.19 -5.46 -8.97
C PRO A 179 -0.11 -5.96 -7.98
N MET A 180 -0.56 -6.47 -6.83
CA MET A 180 0.23 -7.32 -5.96
C MET A 180 -0.09 -8.79 -6.21
N THR A 181 0.92 -9.66 -6.08
CA THR A 181 0.75 -11.10 -6.22
C THR A 181 1.01 -11.80 -4.89
N VAL A 182 0.02 -12.53 -4.38
CA VAL A 182 0.15 -13.44 -3.23
C VAL A 182 0.41 -14.85 -3.78
N ASN A 183 1.58 -15.40 -3.50
CA ASN A 183 1.96 -16.75 -3.92
C ASN A 183 1.60 -17.76 -2.83
N LEU A 184 0.76 -18.71 -3.17
CA LEU A 184 0.30 -19.80 -2.32
C LEU A 184 0.99 -21.10 -2.69
N SER A 185 1.28 -21.92 -1.67
CA SER A 185 1.75 -23.30 -1.87
C SER A 185 1.07 -24.24 -0.89
N ALA A 186 0.61 -25.36 -1.39
CA ALA A 186 0.02 -26.45 -0.62
C ALA A 186 0.90 -27.69 -0.70
N VAL A 187 0.98 -28.42 0.41
CA VAL A 187 1.73 -29.68 0.53
C VAL A 187 0.85 -30.68 1.26
N ASP A 188 0.73 -31.85 0.68
CA ASP A 188 0.04 -32.96 1.32
C ASP A 188 0.98 -33.77 2.22
N ASN A 189 0.41 -34.56 3.12
CA ASN A 189 1.18 -35.43 4.02
C ASN A 189 1.94 -36.51 3.23
N THR A 190 3.07 -36.94 3.79
CA THR A 190 3.85 -38.02 3.20
C THR A 190 3.03 -39.31 3.11
N GLY A 191 2.88 -39.86 1.89
CA GLY A 191 2.04 -41.02 1.62
C GLY A 191 0.55 -40.73 1.46
N GLY A 192 0.16 -39.44 1.46
CA GLY A 192 -1.20 -38.98 1.17
C GLY A 192 -1.56 -39.10 -0.32
N SER A 193 -2.74 -38.61 -0.66
CA SER A 193 -3.29 -38.69 -2.02
C SER A 193 -2.74 -37.60 -2.96
N GLY A 194 -2.05 -36.61 -2.43
CA GLY A 194 -1.51 -35.45 -3.14
C GLY A 194 -2.51 -34.32 -3.27
N VAL A 195 -2.00 -33.08 -3.45
CA VAL A 195 -2.83 -31.88 -3.61
C VAL A 195 -3.60 -31.93 -4.91
N ALA A 196 -4.93 -31.85 -4.85
CA ALA A 196 -5.80 -31.74 -6.03
C ALA A 196 -5.93 -30.31 -6.52
N ASN A 197 -6.19 -29.38 -5.61
CA ASN A 197 -6.40 -27.99 -5.97
C ASN A 197 -6.19 -27.02 -4.79
N ILE A 198 -5.95 -25.76 -5.15
CA ILE A 198 -6.07 -24.63 -4.25
C ILE A 198 -7.30 -23.82 -4.66
N LYS A 199 -8.09 -23.41 -3.68
CA LYS A 199 -9.23 -22.49 -3.86
C LYS A 199 -8.96 -21.21 -3.11
N TYR A 200 -9.24 -20.07 -3.76
CA TYR A 200 -9.11 -18.76 -3.13
C TYR A 200 -10.21 -17.80 -3.56
N ALA A 201 -10.42 -16.77 -2.77
CA ALA A 201 -11.27 -15.63 -3.07
C ALA A 201 -10.60 -14.36 -2.57
N VAL A 202 -10.78 -13.24 -3.29
CA VAL A 202 -10.34 -11.90 -2.88
C VAL A 202 -11.57 -11.14 -2.43
N ASP A 203 -11.53 -10.54 -1.23
CA ASP A 203 -12.58 -9.70 -0.63
C ASP A 203 -13.97 -10.34 -0.60
N GLY A 204 -14.01 -11.65 -0.40
CA GLY A 204 -15.28 -12.40 -0.40
C GLY A 204 -15.95 -12.53 -1.77
N GLY A 205 -15.24 -12.21 -2.84
CA GLY A 205 -15.71 -12.41 -4.21
C GLY A 205 -15.85 -13.88 -4.60
N SER A 206 -16.03 -14.14 -5.89
CA SER A 206 -16.20 -15.50 -6.41
C SER A 206 -14.95 -16.36 -6.15
N THR A 207 -15.16 -17.61 -5.71
CA THR A 207 -14.08 -18.56 -5.50
C THR A 207 -13.44 -18.98 -6.82
N VAL A 208 -12.14 -18.85 -6.90
CA VAL A 208 -11.30 -19.35 -8.00
C VAL A 208 -10.70 -20.68 -7.59
N THR A 209 -10.71 -21.67 -8.50
CA THR A 209 -10.09 -22.99 -8.29
C THR A 209 -8.89 -23.13 -9.22
N VAL A 210 -7.74 -23.48 -8.66
CA VAL A 210 -6.49 -23.77 -9.38
C VAL A 210 -6.14 -25.23 -9.14
N ASN A 211 -6.18 -26.06 -10.18
CA ASN A 211 -5.88 -27.50 -10.10
C ASN A 211 -4.36 -27.74 -10.09
N ALA A 212 -3.70 -27.21 -9.06
CA ALA A 212 -2.26 -27.32 -8.82
C ALA A 212 -1.96 -27.15 -7.33
N ALA A 213 -0.75 -27.54 -6.94
CA ALA A 213 -0.24 -27.36 -5.57
C ALA A 213 0.28 -25.94 -5.30
N THR A 214 0.31 -25.07 -6.32
CA THR A 214 0.69 -23.65 -6.19
C THR A 214 -0.31 -22.76 -6.90
N ALA A 215 -0.49 -21.55 -6.39
CA ALA A 215 -1.33 -20.52 -7.03
C ALA A 215 -0.72 -19.14 -6.84
N ALA A 216 -0.84 -18.30 -7.87
CA ALA A 216 -0.51 -16.89 -7.83
C ALA A 216 -1.81 -16.06 -7.85
N VAL A 217 -2.08 -15.34 -6.78
CA VAL A 217 -3.31 -14.56 -6.61
C VAL A 217 -2.98 -13.09 -6.82
N ASN A 218 -3.50 -12.50 -7.90
CA ASN A 218 -3.34 -11.08 -8.18
C ASN A 218 -4.41 -10.27 -7.43
N VAL A 219 -3.96 -9.28 -6.67
CA VAL A 219 -4.79 -8.34 -5.93
C VAL A 219 -4.59 -6.96 -6.53
N THR A 220 -5.67 -6.27 -6.88
CA THR A 220 -5.65 -4.97 -7.58
C THR A 220 -6.52 -3.95 -6.88
N GLY A 221 -6.20 -2.66 -7.12
CA GLY A 221 -6.92 -1.52 -6.55
C GLY A 221 -6.33 -1.07 -5.22
N ASP A 222 -6.59 0.20 -4.89
CA ASP A 222 -6.16 0.77 -3.61
C ASP A 222 -7.12 0.34 -2.49
N GLY A 223 -6.57 0.06 -1.32
CA GLY A 223 -7.31 -0.34 -0.15
C GLY A 223 -6.68 -1.50 0.62
N THR A 224 -7.45 -2.02 1.56
CA THR A 224 -7.12 -3.22 2.33
C THR A 224 -7.90 -4.40 1.78
N HIS A 225 -7.20 -5.39 1.25
CA HIS A 225 -7.75 -6.57 0.63
C HIS A 225 -7.51 -7.80 1.49
N THR A 226 -8.41 -8.76 1.43
CA THR A 226 -8.29 -10.05 2.10
C THR A 226 -8.32 -11.18 1.08
N VAL A 227 -7.24 -11.94 0.99
CA VAL A 227 -7.18 -13.19 0.23
C VAL A 227 -7.51 -14.33 1.17
N SER A 228 -8.68 -14.96 0.99
CA SER A 228 -9.08 -16.18 1.70
C SER A 228 -8.73 -17.38 0.84
N TYR A 229 -8.13 -18.44 1.42
CA TYR A 229 -7.67 -19.58 0.66
C TYR A 229 -7.67 -20.88 1.47
N PHE A 230 -7.81 -22.01 0.78
CA PHE A 230 -7.64 -23.36 1.32
C PHE A 230 -7.25 -24.33 0.21
N ALA A 231 -6.75 -25.51 0.56
CA ALA A 231 -6.38 -26.56 -0.38
C ALA A 231 -7.24 -27.81 -0.14
N THR A 232 -7.40 -28.60 -1.20
CA THR A 232 -8.06 -29.91 -1.16
C THR A 232 -7.12 -30.94 -1.80
N ASP A 233 -6.99 -32.12 -1.20
CA ASP A 233 -6.27 -33.25 -1.77
C ASP A 233 -7.12 -34.07 -2.78
N VAL A 234 -6.52 -35.08 -3.39
CA VAL A 234 -7.21 -35.95 -4.33
C VAL A 234 -8.24 -36.85 -3.64
N ALA A 235 -8.07 -37.17 -2.35
CA ALA A 235 -9.03 -37.91 -1.54
C ALA A 235 -10.26 -37.07 -1.14
N GLY A 236 -10.20 -35.76 -1.30
CA GLY A 236 -11.28 -34.82 -0.98
C GLY A 236 -11.17 -34.18 0.41
N ASN A 237 -10.06 -34.39 1.15
CA ASN A 237 -9.87 -33.74 2.42
C ASN A 237 -9.46 -32.28 2.19
N ALA A 238 -10.15 -31.35 2.88
CA ALA A 238 -9.88 -29.91 2.75
C ALA A 238 -9.18 -29.35 3.97
N SER A 239 -8.17 -28.52 3.75
CA SER A 239 -7.53 -27.76 4.83
C SER A 239 -8.49 -26.73 5.44
N SER A 240 -8.22 -26.31 6.67
CA SER A 240 -8.93 -25.18 7.26
C SER A 240 -8.67 -23.92 6.43
N PRO A 241 -9.70 -23.09 6.17
CA PRO A 241 -9.53 -21.81 5.48
C PRO A 241 -8.55 -20.88 6.21
N GLN A 242 -7.68 -20.23 5.44
CA GLN A 242 -6.72 -19.22 5.91
C GLN A 242 -7.04 -17.89 5.24
N ALA A 243 -6.49 -16.80 5.78
CA ALA A 243 -6.63 -15.46 5.22
C ALA A 243 -5.31 -14.70 5.28
N GLN A 244 -5.01 -13.97 4.20
CA GLN A 244 -3.88 -13.05 4.08
C GLN A 244 -4.40 -11.67 3.77
N THR A 245 -4.01 -10.69 4.58
CA THR A 245 -4.28 -9.28 4.32
C THR A 245 -3.20 -8.69 3.42
N VAL A 246 -3.63 -7.88 2.44
CA VAL A 246 -2.79 -7.13 1.52
C VAL A 246 -3.27 -5.69 1.52
N LYS A 247 -2.35 -4.72 1.63
CA LYS A 247 -2.66 -3.29 1.61
C LYS A 247 -1.99 -2.64 0.40
N ILE A 248 -2.77 -1.99 -0.44
CA ILE A 248 -2.32 -1.29 -1.65
C ILE A 248 -2.73 0.17 -1.55
N ASP A 249 -1.80 1.07 -1.85
CA ASP A 249 -2.05 2.48 -2.02
C ASP A 249 -1.09 3.01 -3.09
N THR A 250 -1.63 3.32 -4.26
CA THR A 250 -0.88 3.83 -5.41
C THR A 250 -1.07 5.33 -5.60
N THR A 251 -1.89 5.96 -4.75
CA THR A 251 -2.28 7.36 -4.85
C THR A 251 -1.29 8.23 -4.08
N ALA A 252 -0.64 9.15 -4.78
CA ALA A 252 0.29 10.07 -4.13
C ALA A 252 -0.47 11.16 -3.33
N PRO A 253 0.10 11.63 -2.20
CA PRO A 253 -0.51 12.67 -1.39
C PRO A 253 -0.56 14.02 -2.10
N VAL A 254 -1.49 14.87 -1.71
CA VAL A 254 -1.54 16.28 -2.12
C VAL A 254 -0.83 17.11 -1.05
N VAL A 255 0.14 17.93 -1.46
CA VAL A 255 0.86 18.85 -0.57
C VAL A 255 0.81 20.26 -1.12
N GLY A 256 0.67 21.27 -0.24
CA GLY A 256 0.63 22.66 -0.63
C GLY A 256 0.90 23.64 0.52
N VAL A 257 0.96 24.93 0.16
CA VAL A 257 1.10 26.02 1.12
C VAL A 257 -0.28 26.34 1.70
N ALA A 258 -0.42 26.17 3.01
CA ALA A 258 -1.63 26.54 3.75
C ALA A 258 -1.69 28.04 4.03
N SER A 259 -0.54 28.64 4.36
CA SER A 259 -0.42 30.10 4.57
C SER A 259 1.04 30.54 4.54
N ILE A 260 1.24 31.85 4.31
CA ILE A 260 2.54 32.51 4.44
C ILE A 260 2.35 33.64 5.48
N SER A 261 3.25 33.71 6.45
CA SER A 261 3.18 34.71 7.52
C SER A 261 4.54 35.41 7.73
N PRO A 262 4.61 36.74 7.70
CA PRO A 262 3.53 37.65 7.35
C PRO A 262 2.99 37.43 5.93
N THR A 263 1.73 37.84 5.69
CA THR A 263 1.17 37.78 4.33
C THR A 263 1.95 38.72 3.41
N PRO A 264 2.42 38.25 2.25
CA PRO A 264 3.07 39.12 1.27
C PRO A 264 2.15 40.26 0.82
N ASN A 265 2.75 41.40 0.43
CA ASN A 265 2.00 42.47 -0.20
C ASN A 265 1.46 42.06 -1.60
N SER A 266 0.72 42.97 -2.26
CA SER A 266 0.13 42.70 -3.59
C SER A 266 1.14 42.38 -4.70
N LEU A 267 2.42 42.75 -4.53
CA LEU A 267 3.54 42.44 -5.44
C LEU A 267 4.30 41.16 -5.04
N GLY A 268 3.85 40.49 -3.98
CA GLY A 268 4.42 39.23 -3.50
C GLY A 268 5.65 39.38 -2.62
N TYR A 269 5.94 40.55 -2.08
CA TYR A 269 7.11 40.82 -1.24
C TYR A 269 6.74 40.82 0.26
N ASN A 270 7.73 40.43 1.06
CA ASN A 270 7.74 40.61 2.53
C ASN A 270 8.86 41.58 2.91
N ARG A 271 8.58 42.51 3.81
CA ARG A 271 9.56 43.45 4.38
C ARG A 271 10.06 43.05 5.77
N THR A 272 9.95 41.76 6.09
CA THR A 272 10.48 41.18 7.33
C THR A 272 11.57 40.19 7.00
N SER A 273 12.62 40.15 7.80
CA SER A 273 13.78 39.27 7.59
C SER A 273 13.51 37.79 7.78
N THR A 274 12.35 37.45 8.29
CA THR A 274 11.89 36.08 8.48
C THR A 274 10.46 35.91 8.00
N VAL A 275 10.21 34.93 7.14
CA VAL A 275 8.89 34.59 6.63
C VAL A 275 8.65 33.13 6.92
N THR A 276 7.51 32.79 7.50
CA THR A 276 7.10 31.41 7.76
C THR A 276 6.15 30.95 6.68
N VAL A 277 6.52 29.89 5.96
CA VAL A 277 5.65 29.17 5.02
C VAL A 277 5.08 27.96 5.75
N ASN A 278 3.77 27.94 5.96
CA ASN A 278 3.07 26.82 6.57
C ASN A 278 2.63 25.86 5.48
N LEU A 279 3.12 24.63 5.54
CA LEU A 279 2.81 23.55 4.62
C LEU A 279 1.73 22.64 5.21
N SER A 280 0.90 22.07 4.35
CA SER A 280 -0.09 21.06 4.72
C SER A 280 -0.17 20.01 3.63
N ALA A 281 -0.30 18.76 4.04
CA ALA A 281 -0.48 17.61 3.16
C ALA A 281 -1.72 16.80 3.56
N THR A 282 -2.39 16.23 2.57
CA THR A 282 -3.53 15.32 2.74
C THR A 282 -3.37 14.13 1.81
N ASP A 283 -3.84 12.97 2.28
CA ASP A 283 -3.89 11.73 1.50
C ASP A 283 -5.29 11.12 1.67
N VAL A 284 -6.15 11.36 0.71
CA VAL A 284 -7.58 11.03 0.81
C VAL A 284 -7.81 9.63 0.26
N GLY A 285 -8.26 8.73 1.13
CA GLY A 285 -8.55 7.33 0.77
C GLY A 285 -7.33 6.43 0.69
N GLY A 286 -6.13 6.96 0.97
CA GLY A 286 -4.87 6.26 0.92
C GLY A 286 -4.35 5.77 2.27
N SER A 287 -3.04 5.61 2.35
CA SER A 287 -2.33 5.09 3.54
C SER A 287 -2.12 6.14 4.64
N GLY A 288 -2.36 7.41 4.33
CA GLY A 288 -2.13 8.56 5.20
C GLY A 288 -0.74 9.15 5.06
N ILE A 289 -0.54 10.38 5.57
CA ILE A 289 0.73 11.10 5.47
C ILE A 289 1.76 10.50 6.43
N ALA A 290 2.92 10.12 5.91
CA ALA A 290 4.08 9.71 6.71
C ALA A 290 4.95 10.92 7.08
N SER A 291 5.24 11.82 6.12
CA SER A 291 6.12 12.96 6.37
C SER A 291 5.98 14.06 5.34
N ILE A 292 6.41 15.28 5.75
CA ILE A 292 6.76 16.38 4.85
C ILE A 292 8.27 16.59 4.93
N THR A 293 8.94 16.64 3.78
CA THR A 293 10.36 16.99 3.65
C THR A 293 10.48 18.31 2.91
N TYR A 294 11.29 19.24 3.42
CA TYR A 294 11.49 20.54 2.80
C TYR A 294 12.94 21.05 2.93
N HIS A 295 13.31 21.95 2.05
CA HIS A 295 14.52 22.78 2.19
C HIS A 295 14.29 24.15 1.55
N VAL A 296 15.07 25.16 2.01
CA VAL A 296 15.09 26.50 1.43
C VAL A 296 16.36 26.62 0.61
N ASP A 297 16.21 27.04 -0.64
CA ASP A 297 17.31 27.18 -1.60
C ASP A 297 18.20 25.91 -1.65
N SER A 298 19.48 26.03 -1.38
CA SER A 298 20.45 24.92 -1.34
C SER A 298 20.73 24.38 0.07
N LEU A 299 19.91 24.73 1.08
CA LEU A 299 20.08 24.20 2.43
C LEU A 299 19.77 22.70 2.51
N THR A 300 20.27 22.06 3.56
CA THR A 300 20.01 20.64 3.81
C THR A 300 18.53 20.37 4.03
N PRO A 301 17.96 19.32 3.44
CA PRO A 301 16.57 18.95 3.66
C PRO A 301 16.25 18.60 5.12
N VAL A 302 15.08 19.03 5.57
CA VAL A 302 14.51 18.72 6.88
C VAL A 302 13.26 17.89 6.68
N THR A 303 13.14 16.78 7.41
CA THR A 303 11.95 15.91 7.39
C THR A 303 11.18 16.03 8.69
N VAL A 304 9.88 16.23 8.58
CA VAL A 304 8.92 16.30 9.68
C VAL A 304 7.90 15.18 9.51
N ASN A 305 7.81 14.26 10.47
CA ASN A 305 6.87 13.13 10.43
C ASN A 305 5.46 13.59 10.88
N ALA A 306 4.87 14.47 10.09
CA ALA A 306 3.55 15.02 10.30
C ALA A 306 2.93 15.50 8.99
N ALA A 307 1.62 15.72 9.00
CA ALA A 307 0.87 16.23 7.85
C ALA A 307 0.99 17.77 7.70
N THR A 308 1.69 18.45 8.59
CA THR A 308 1.94 19.88 8.54
C THR A 308 3.39 20.19 8.90
N ALA A 309 3.93 21.27 8.32
CA ALA A 309 5.26 21.76 8.64
C ALA A 309 5.30 23.28 8.53
N ALA A 310 6.08 23.93 9.41
CA ALA A 310 6.36 25.36 9.35
C ALA A 310 7.81 25.57 8.90
N VAL A 311 7.98 26.24 7.75
CA VAL A 311 9.28 26.49 7.13
C VAL A 311 9.64 27.95 7.33
N ASN A 312 10.70 28.22 8.07
CA ASN A 312 11.22 29.58 8.25
C ASN A 312 12.22 29.90 7.14
N VAL A 313 11.90 30.93 6.35
CA VAL A 313 12.75 31.50 5.32
C VAL A 313 13.43 32.75 5.90
N SER A 314 14.75 32.74 6.05
CA SER A 314 15.54 33.79 6.70
C SER A 314 16.89 34.09 6.02
N GLY A 315 16.96 33.90 4.70
CA GLY A 315 18.16 34.02 3.92
C GLY A 315 18.67 35.47 3.65
N GLY A 316 18.00 36.49 4.18
CA GLY A 316 18.26 37.90 3.86
C GLY A 316 17.36 38.43 2.74
N ASP A 317 17.70 39.60 2.17
CA ASP A 317 16.95 40.18 1.06
C ASP A 317 17.24 39.40 -0.23
N GLY A 318 16.18 39.08 -0.98
CA GLY A 318 16.25 38.33 -2.22
C GLY A 318 15.03 37.48 -2.50
N THR A 319 15.18 36.63 -3.50
CA THR A 319 14.19 35.63 -3.88
C THR A 319 14.63 34.26 -3.38
N HIS A 320 13.86 33.68 -2.50
CA HIS A 320 14.10 32.36 -1.92
C HIS A 320 13.12 31.35 -2.49
N THR A 321 13.54 30.09 -2.64
CA THR A 321 12.70 29.00 -3.09
C THR A 321 12.59 27.96 -1.97
N VAL A 322 11.39 27.71 -1.50
CA VAL A 322 11.06 26.58 -0.63
C VAL A 322 10.72 25.39 -1.51
N PHE A 323 11.55 24.37 -1.50
CA PHE A 323 11.27 23.06 -2.09
C PHE A 323 10.62 22.21 -1.02
N TYR A 324 9.54 21.51 -1.33
CA TYR A 324 8.87 20.66 -0.38
C TYR A 324 8.20 19.46 -1.06
N SER A 325 8.12 18.36 -0.32
CA SER A 325 7.46 17.13 -0.75
C SER A 325 6.72 16.50 0.41
N ALA A 326 5.63 15.81 0.12
CA ALA A 326 4.98 14.91 1.06
C ALA A 326 5.15 13.46 0.62
N THR A 327 5.34 12.60 1.60
CA THR A 327 5.39 11.15 1.42
C THR A 327 4.29 10.53 2.27
N ASP A 328 3.50 9.61 1.70
CA ASP A 328 2.51 8.83 2.43
C ASP A 328 3.13 7.59 3.10
N VAL A 329 2.31 6.83 3.82
CA VAL A 329 2.77 5.62 4.53
C VAL A 329 3.09 4.48 3.56
N ALA A 330 2.48 4.45 2.36
CA ALA A 330 2.80 3.47 1.32
C ALA A 330 4.13 3.77 0.62
N GLY A 331 4.57 5.03 0.63
CA GLY A 331 5.81 5.50 0.01
C GLY A 331 5.61 6.29 -1.28
N ASN A 332 4.38 6.66 -1.64
CA ASN A 332 4.14 7.58 -2.76
C ASN A 332 4.55 9.01 -2.39
N VAL A 333 5.06 9.77 -3.36
CA VAL A 333 5.64 11.11 -3.13
C VAL A 333 5.07 12.13 -4.10
N THR A 334 4.73 13.31 -3.59
CA THR A 334 4.44 14.50 -4.38
C THR A 334 5.38 15.62 -3.98
N SER A 335 5.94 16.35 -4.95
CA SER A 335 6.86 17.49 -4.73
C SER A 335 6.33 18.76 -5.35
N GLN A 336 6.60 19.91 -4.69
CA GLN A 336 6.19 21.25 -5.09
C GLN A 336 7.26 22.27 -4.72
N THR A 337 7.10 23.51 -5.19
CA THR A 337 7.95 24.64 -4.83
C THR A 337 7.11 25.88 -4.51
N GLN A 338 7.63 26.72 -3.61
CA GLN A 338 7.06 28.02 -3.28
C GLN A 338 8.16 29.09 -3.30
N THR A 339 7.94 30.14 -4.06
CA THR A 339 8.81 31.32 -4.05
C THR A 339 8.42 32.27 -2.95
N VAL A 340 9.42 32.79 -2.21
CA VAL A 340 9.28 33.81 -1.18
C VAL A 340 10.23 34.94 -1.53
N LYS A 341 9.72 36.19 -1.61
CA LYS A 341 10.53 37.39 -1.85
C LYS A 341 10.65 38.18 -0.55
N ILE A 342 11.86 38.44 -0.11
CA ILE A 342 12.17 39.23 1.08
C ILE A 342 12.95 40.45 0.62
N ASP A 343 12.54 41.64 1.10
CA ASP A 343 13.27 42.88 0.93
C ASP A 343 13.00 43.79 2.14
N THR A 344 13.99 43.92 2.97
CA THR A 344 13.95 44.68 4.22
C THR A 344 14.70 46.01 4.09
N THR A 345 15.32 46.27 2.94
CA THR A 345 16.21 47.38 2.70
C THR A 345 15.42 48.58 2.15
N ALA A 346 15.34 49.62 2.91
CA ALA A 346 14.67 50.86 2.47
C ALA A 346 15.44 51.51 1.30
N PRO A 347 14.73 52.00 0.28
CA PRO A 347 15.38 52.67 -0.83
C PRO A 347 16.00 54.00 -0.38
N THR A 348 17.18 54.25 -0.92
CA THR A 348 17.88 55.56 -0.74
C THR A 348 17.93 56.29 -2.07
N VAL A 349 18.07 57.61 -2.04
CA VAL A 349 18.35 58.38 -3.27
C VAL A 349 19.85 58.51 -3.43
N SER A 350 20.38 58.01 -4.50
CA SER A 350 21.81 58.01 -4.81
C SER A 350 22.29 59.33 -5.44
N ALA A 351 21.37 60.02 -6.13
CA ALA A 351 21.70 61.32 -6.74
C ALA A 351 20.43 62.17 -6.93
N VAL A 352 20.59 63.47 -6.83
CA VAL A 352 19.64 64.45 -7.33
C VAL A 352 20.48 65.47 -8.17
N THR A 353 20.15 65.58 -9.45
CA THR A 353 20.90 66.41 -10.37
C THR A 353 20.01 67.33 -11.20
N MET A 354 20.48 68.51 -11.47
CA MET A 354 19.86 69.47 -12.38
C MET A 354 20.71 69.58 -13.62
N ALA A 355 20.10 69.63 -14.80
CA ALA A 355 20.83 69.80 -16.06
C ALA A 355 20.12 70.87 -16.95
N ASN A 356 20.91 71.69 -17.51
CA ASN A 356 20.44 72.76 -18.41
C ASN A 356 20.12 72.22 -19.80
N GLY A 357 18.92 72.53 -20.29
CA GLY A 357 18.48 72.22 -21.65
C GLY A 357 18.09 73.51 -22.46
N GLY A 358 18.12 74.64 -21.81
CA GLY A 358 17.78 75.94 -22.39
C GLY A 358 18.81 77.01 -22.12
N THR A 359 18.42 78.11 -21.45
CA THR A 359 19.32 79.25 -21.10
C THR A 359 20.09 78.91 -19.81
N ALA A 360 21.41 78.77 -19.93
CA ALA A 360 22.24 78.37 -18.80
C ALA A 360 22.08 79.37 -17.57
N LYS A 361 22.01 78.75 -16.38
CA LYS A 361 21.86 79.44 -15.07
C LYS A 361 20.52 80.07 -14.85
N THR A 362 19.47 79.58 -15.50
CA THR A 362 18.09 80.02 -15.35
C THR A 362 17.17 78.82 -15.50
N ALA A 363 16.13 78.71 -14.71
CA ALA A 363 15.13 77.65 -14.91
C ALA A 363 14.23 77.99 -16.09
N ASP A 364 14.26 77.15 -17.20
CA ASP A 364 13.45 77.38 -18.40
C ASP A 364 13.16 76.09 -19.16
N SER A 365 12.59 76.18 -20.37
CA SER A 365 12.21 75.03 -21.17
C SER A 365 13.39 74.23 -21.59
N GLY A 366 13.33 72.91 -21.45
CA GLY A 366 14.37 71.91 -21.75
C GLY A 366 15.18 71.47 -20.52
N ASP A 367 15.08 72.21 -19.41
CA ASP A 367 15.79 71.85 -18.18
C ASP A 367 15.23 70.58 -17.55
N THR A 368 16.10 69.83 -16.90
CA THR A 368 15.72 68.56 -16.25
C THR A 368 16.19 68.49 -14.81
N LEU A 369 15.34 67.90 -13.98
CA LEU A 369 15.71 67.46 -12.64
C LEU A 369 15.61 65.90 -12.60
N THR A 370 16.71 65.24 -12.27
CA THR A 370 16.76 63.77 -12.15
C THR A 370 16.98 63.38 -10.71
N ILE A 371 16.15 62.48 -10.22
CA ILE A 371 16.26 61.81 -8.90
C ILE A 371 16.56 60.34 -9.19
N VAL A 372 17.69 59.81 -8.69
CA VAL A 372 18.13 58.43 -8.90
C VAL A 372 17.96 57.66 -7.59
N PHE A 373 17.12 56.65 -7.60
CA PHE A 373 16.87 55.76 -6.44
C PHE A 373 17.83 54.55 -6.48
N SER A 374 18.25 54.08 -5.31
CA SER A 374 19.20 52.97 -5.13
C SER A 374 18.59 51.59 -5.34
N THR A 375 17.29 51.45 -5.32
CA THR A 375 16.57 50.17 -5.44
C THR A 375 15.38 50.31 -6.37
N ASP A 376 14.73 49.18 -6.65
CA ASP A 376 13.58 49.08 -7.55
C ASP A 376 12.30 49.64 -6.86
N MET A 377 12.03 50.90 -7.07
CA MET A 377 10.85 51.59 -6.53
C MET A 377 9.56 50.96 -7.07
N ASP A 378 8.53 50.95 -6.26
CA ASP A 378 7.16 50.80 -6.73
C ASP A 378 6.67 52.11 -7.39
N ALA A 379 6.66 52.11 -8.71
CA ALA A 379 6.28 53.27 -9.49
C ALA A 379 4.87 53.77 -9.15
N HIS A 380 3.97 52.89 -8.73
CA HIS A 380 2.63 53.27 -8.22
C HIS A 380 2.69 54.18 -7.00
N THR A 381 3.72 54.06 -6.17
CA THR A 381 3.95 54.92 -5.00
C THR A 381 4.48 56.30 -5.35
N LEU A 382 5.03 56.49 -6.53
CA LEU A 382 5.46 57.78 -7.08
C LEU A 382 4.32 58.46 -7.83
N CYS A 383 3.52 57.69 -8.55
CA CYS A 383 2.38 58.17 -9.29
C CYS A 383 1.30 57.06 -9.35
N ASN A 384 0.14 57.28 -8.76
CA ASN A 384 -0.89 56.24 -8.67
C ASN A 384 -1.54 55.84 -10.00
N GLY A 385 -1.26 56.59 -11.06
CA GLY A 385 -1.61 56.20 -12.44
C GLY A 385 -0.59 55.28 -13.11
N TRP A 386 0.54 54.96 -12.45
CA TRP A 386 1.59 54.10 -12.96
C TRP A 386 1.46 52.66 -12.41
N ASP A 387 2.03 51.72 -13.13
CA ASP A 387 2.14 50.35 -12.67
C ASP A 387 3.57 49.99 -12.25
N SER A 388 3.74 48.94 -11.49
CA SER A 388 5.03 48.54 -10.91
C SER A 388 5.88 47.64 -11.89
N THR A 389 5.45 47.47 -13.15
CA THR A 389 6.04 46.53 -14.08
C THR A 389 6.53 47.14 -15.39
N SER A 390 5.98 48.27 -15.80
CA SER A 390 6.31 48.94 -17.07
C SER A 390 7.71 49.57 -17.02
N ALA A 391 8.52 49.33 -18.04
CA ALA A 391 9.92 49.74 -18.11
C ALA A 391 10.09 51.26 -18.06
N THR A 392 9.20 52.01 -18.70
CA THR A 392 9.18 53.49 -18.72
C THR A 392 7.75 54.00 -18.67
N GLN A 393 7.51 54.99 -17.82
CA GLN A 393 6.19 55.60 -17.65
C GLN A 393 6.30 57.12 -17.59
N THR A 394 5.31 57.82 -18.08
CA THR A 394 5.33 59.29 -18.13
C THR A 394 4.03 59.88 -17.62
N ALA A 395 4.10 61.04 -17.04
CA ALA A 395 2.96 61.89 -16.63
C ALA A 395 3.21 63.35 -17.00
N SER A 396 2.25 63.97 -17.68
CA SER A 396 2.29 65.42 -17.93
C SER A 396 1.68 66.17 -16.75
N GLY A 397 2.25 67.33 -16.44
CA GLY A 397 1.80 68.11 -15.28
C GLY A 397 2.42 69.51 -15.20
N THR A 398 2.43 70.02 -14.00
CA THR A 398 3.00 71.34 -13.65
C THR A 398 4.12 71.16 -12.64
N ALA A 399 5.31 71.61 -12.98
CA ALA A 399 6.38 71.85 -12.05
C ALA A 399 6.27 73.27 -11.49
N SER A 400 6.38 73.42 -10.19
CA SER A 400 6.27 74.70 -9.51
C SER A 400 7.48 74.97 -8.62
N ILE A 401 8.17 76.08 -8.81
CA ILE A 401 9.25 76.55 -7.94
C ILE A 401 8.68 77.67 -7.01
N SER A 402 8.60 77.37 -5.72
CA SER A 402 8.08 78.32 -4.70
C SER A 402 9.01 79.50 -4.49
N THR A 403 8.56 80.49 -3.71
CA THR A 403 9.39 81.64 -3.25
C THR A 403 10.56 81.17 -2.36
N GLY A 404 10.47 79.97 -1.77
CA GLY A 404 11.54 79.33 -1.00
C GLY A 404 12.45 78.50 -1.83
N ASN A 405 12.34 78.54 -3.19
CA ASN A 405 13.12 77.72 -4.14
C ASN A 405 12.97 76.21 -3.95
N VAL A 406 11.77 75.79 -3.57
CA VAL A 406 11.42 74.35 -3.50
C VAL A 406 10.59 73.99 -4.74
N LEU A 407 11.06 72.99 -5.49
CA LEU A 407 10.37 72.47 -6.62
C LEU A 407 9.41 71.36 -6.18
N THR A 408 8.19 71.44 -6.68
CA THR A 408 7.16 70.38 -6.57
C THR A 408 6.59 70.07 -7.96
N PHE A 409 6.05 68.90 -8.13
CA PHE A 409 5.36 68.48 -9.36
C PHE A 409 3.93 68.04 -9.03
N SER A 410 3.00 68.50 -9.83
CA SER A 410 1.60 68.06 -9.76
C SER A 410 1.09 67.61 -11.13
N SER A 411 0.30 66.55 -11.17
CA SER A 411 -0.29 66.01 -12.41
C SER A 411 -1.70 65.50 -12.16
N PRO A 412 -2.62 65.69 -13.11
CA PRO A 412 -3.96 65.11 -13.01
C PRO A 412 -3.95 63.57 -12.97
N SER A 413 -2.91 62.92 -13.57
CA SER A 413 -2.74 61.47 -13.58
C SER A 413 -2.01 60.91 -12.35
N CYS A 414 -1.49 61.77 -11.47
CA CYS A 414 -0.74 61.40 -10.27
C CYS A 414 -1.35 62.11 -9.06
N THR A 415 -2.56 61.74 -8.67
CA THR A 415 -3.31 62.45 -7.64
C THR A 415 -2.89 62.09 -6.22
N ALA A 416 -2.24 60.96 -6.04
CA ALA A 416 -1.62 60.52 -4.79
C ALA A 416 -0.79 59.23 -5.05
N PRO A 417 0.31 58.96 -4.32
CA PRO A 417 1.07 59.92 -3.54
C PRO A 417 1.75 60.93 -4.43
N ALA A 418 2.12 62.09 -3.89
CA ALA A 418 2.85 63.10 -4.63
C ALA A 418 4.36 62.76 -4.64
N LEU A 419 5.09 63.27 -5.63
CA LEU A 419 6.55 63.15 -5.72
C LEU A 419 7.27 63.52 -4.41
N GLY A 420 6.74 64.43 -3.62
CA GLY A 420 7.44 65.15 -2.56
C GLY A 420 7.96 66.46 -3.08
N SER A 421 9.14 66.89 -2.60
CA SER A 421 9.69 68.19 -2.97
C SER A 421 11.21 68.15 -3.09
N VAL A 422 11.76 69.08 -3.89
CA VAL A 422 13.21 69.25 -4.02
C VAL A 422 13.58 70.69 -3.69
N SER A 423 14.35 70.91 -2.61
CA SER A 423 14.99 72.19 -2.36
C SER A 423 16.14 72.34 -3.37
N LEU A 424 16.09 73.34 -4.22
CA LEU A 424 17.02 73.54 -5.31
C LEU A 424 18.40 74.09 -4.89
N GLY A 425 18.50 74.57 -3.64
CA GLY A 425 19.78 75.06 -3.10
C GLY A 425 20.23 76.41 -3.66
N ALA A 426 19.50 76.97 -4.64
CA ALA A 426 19.85 78.26 -5.26
C ALA A 426 18.56 79.04 -5.57
N ALA A 427 18.68 80.35 -5.79
CA ALA A 427 17.55 81.28 -5.93
C ALA A 427 16.96 81.29 -7.36
N TYR A 428 16.38 80.19 -7.84
CA TYR A 428 15.76 80.08 -9.14
C TYR A 428 14.45 80.84 -9.27
N ASN A 429 13.85 81.21 -8.17
CA ASN A 429 12.72 82.11 -8.07
C ASN A 429 13.04 83.24 -7.04
N THR A 430 13.18 84.45 -7.52
CA THR A 430 13.43 85.65 -6.69
C THR A 430 12.20 86.51 -6.52
N GLY A 431 11.06 86.10 -7.05
CA GLY A 431 9.76 86.79 -7.00
C GLY A 431 8.99 86.54 -5.73
N THR A 432 7.83 87.22 -5.59
CA THR A 432 6.89 87.12 -4.47
C THR A 432 5.79 86.07 -4.69
N SER A 433 5.75 85.44 -5.86
CA SER A 433 4.85 84.30 -6.21
C SER A 433 5.63 83.14 -6.78
N ALA A 434 5.05 81.94 -6.81
CA ALA A 434 5.68 80.75 -7.40
C ALA A 434 5.85 80.90 -8.92
N ARG A 435 6.90 80.30 -9.48
CA ARG A 435 7.05 80.14 -10.91
C ARG A 435 6.52 78.74 -11.29
N SER A 436 5.67 78.69 -12.33
CA SER A 436 5.05 77.46 -12.81
C SER A 436 5.45 77.17 -14.22
N PHE A 437 5.81 75.91 -14.51
CA PHE A 437 6.23 75.39 -15.80
C PHE A 437 5.27 74.26 -16.23
N THR A 438 4.89 74.17 -17.44
CA THR A 438 4.42 72.86 -17.96
C THR A 438 5.60 71.92 -17.95
N ALA A 439 5.39 70.69 -17.53
CA ALA A 439 6.49 69.75 -17.36
C ALA A 439 6.00 68.29 -17.61
N THR A 440 6.92 67.38 -17.92
CA THR A 440 6.72 65.94 -17.90
C THR A 440 7.53 65.30 -16.79
N MET A 441 6.98 64.33 -16.13
CA MET A 441 7.67 63.48 -15.19
C MET A 441 7.78 62.08 -15.81
N ALA A 442 8.97 61.52 -15.90
CA ALA A 442 9.24 60.19 -16.47
C ALA A 442 9.94 59.31 -15.46
N TRP A 443 9.49 58.08 -15.32
CA TRP A 443 10.12 57.02 -14.54
C TRP A 443 10.74 55.98 -15.47
N THR A 444 12.01 55.59 -15.22
CA THR A 444 12.68 54.49 -15.90
C THR A 444 13.11 53.44 -14.89
N GLN A 445 12.45 52.29 -14.91
CA GLN A 445 12.63 51.24 -13.90
C GLN A 445 14.02 50.63 -13.90
N SER A 446 14.64 50.43 -15.07
CA SER A 446 15.93 49.80 -15.18
C SER A 446 17.10 50.61 -14.64
N THR A 447 16.97 51.94 -14.55
CA THR A 447 18.00 52.85 -14.03
C THR A 447 17.63 53.45 -12.67
N GLY A 448 16.37 53.33 -12.23
CA GLY A 448 15.85 53.94 -11.04
C GLY A 448 15.71 55.50 -11.16
N ASP A 449 15.64 56.00 -12.40
CA ASP A 449 15.64 57.43 -12.68
C ASP A 449 14.20 57.97 -12.72
N LEU A 450 13.93 59.00 -11.91
CA LEU A 450 12.77 59.85 -12.01
C LEU A 450 13.18 61.21 -12.53
N VAL A 451 12.79 61.51 -13.77
CA VAL A 451 13.18 62.75 -14.49
C VAL A 451 12.01 63.68 -14.64
N ILE A 452 12.13 64.93 -14.17
CA ILE A 452 11.18 66.00 -14.45
C ILE A 452 11.81 66.90 -15.52
N THR A 453 11.15 67.06 -16.66
CA THR A 453 11.60 67.92 -17.78
C THR A 453 10.62 69.09 -17.88
N PHE A 454 11.15 70.33 -17.87
CA PHE A 454 10.32 71.53 -18.09
C PHE A 454 10.08 71.69 -19.61
N THR A 455 8.82 71.90 -19.96
CA THR A 455 8.41 72.03 -21.38
C THR A 455 7.93 73.44 -21.71
N SER A 456 8.07 74.37 -20.74
CA SER A 456 7.81 75.80 -20.95
C SER A 456 8.82 76.68 -20.19
N ASN A 457 8.95 78.00 -20.59
CA ASN A 457 9.85 78.94 -19.94
C ASN A 457 9.40 79.43 -18.57
N GLY A 458 8.27 78.91 -18.09
CA GLY A 458 7.69 79.27 -16.81
C GLY A 458 6.92 80.60 -16.82
N SER A 459 5.91 80.66 -15.93
CA SER A 459 5.02 81.83 -15.72
C SER A 459 4.93 82.18 -14.24
N GLY A 460 4.60 83.37 -13.94
CA GLY A 460 4.58 83.85 -12.57
C GLY A 460 5.97 83.98 -11.96
N GLY A 461 6.06 84.54 -10.76
CA GLY A 461 7.31 84.78 -10.08
C GLY A 461 8.33 85.61 -10.85
N THR A 462 9.59 85.66 -10.40
CA THR A 462 10.71 86.33 -11.08
C THR A 462 11.84 85.27 -11.24
N ALA A 463 12.31 85.12 -12.47
CA ALA A 463 13.42 84.15 -12.74
C ALA A 463 14.69 84.65 -12.02
N GLY A 464 15.34 83.75 -11.27
CA GLY A 464 16.72 83.91 -10.86
C GLY A 464 17.63 83.62 -12.07
N THR A 465 18.66 84.43 -12.25
CA THR A 465 19.62 84.31 -13.39
C THR A 465 21.06 84.29 -12.87
N GLY A 466 21.99 83.79 -13.69
CA GLY A 466 23.39 83.77 -13.35
C GLY A 466 23.78 82.94 -12.15
N LEU A 467 22.99 81.89 -11.81
CA LEU A 467 23.13 81.05 -10.63
C LEU A 467 24.38 80.19 -10.63
N SER A 468 25.00 80.01 -9.45
CA SER A 468 26.09 79.06 -9.24
C SER A 468 25.54 77.63 -9.06
N PRO A 469 26.32 76.56 -9.35
CA PRO A 469 25.93 75.23 -9.00
C PRO A 469 25.57 75.13 -7.49
N ALA A 470 24.54 74.35 -7.21
CA ALA A 470 24.03 74.09 -5.85
C ALA A 470 23.77 72.60 -5.64
N SER A 471 23.66 72.20 -4.39
CA SER A 471 23.33 70.86 -4.01
C SER A 471 21.80 70.76 -3.72
N PRO A 472 21.03 70.17 -4.63
CA PRO A 472 19.62 69.97 -4.40
C PRO A 472 19.38 68.91 -3.33
N VAL A 473 18.29 69.05 -2.57
CA VAL A 473 17.88 68.14 -1.50
C VAL A 473 16.47 67.64 -1.78
N TYR A 474 16.32 66.33 -1.94
CA TYR A 474 15.02 65.69 -2.11
C TYR A 474 14.40 65.36 -0.76
N THR A 475 13.13 65.68 -0.60
CA THR A 475 12.28 65.24 0.51
C THR A 475 11.15 64.38 -0.07
N PRO A 476 11.16 63.06 0.17
CA PRO A 476 10.13 62.16 -0.37
C PRO A 476 8.73 62.55 0.16
N ALA A 477 7.71 62.28 -0.65
CA ALA A 477 6.35 62.31 -0.16
C ALA A 477 6.09 61.14 0.84
N PRO A 478 5.21 61.36 1.83
CA PRO A 478 4.74 60.24 2.64
C PRO A 478 4.12 59.16 1.74
N GLY A 479 4.63 57.90 1.85
CA GLY A 479 4.13 56.75 1.07
C GLY A 479 4.96 56.36 -0.14
N ALA A 480 5.93 57.18 -0.55
CA ALA A 480 6.92 56.75 -1.55
C ALA A 480 7.71 55.55 -0.99
N ALA A 481 7.71 54.44 -1.69
CA ALA A 481 8.26 53.18 -1.22
C ALA A 481 8.78 52.32 -2.39
N ASP A 482 9.59 51.31 -2.07
CA ASP A 482 9.96 50.24 -3.00
C ASP A 482 8.84 49.22 -3.18
N LYS A 483 9.10 48.19 -4.00
CA LYS A 483 8.14 47.09 -4.27
C LYS A 483 7.79 46.26 -3.03
N ALA A 484 8.64 46.21 -2.02
CA ALA A 484 8.36 45.54 -0.75
C ALA A 484 7.51 46.41 0.21
N GLY A 485 7.42 47.72 -0.06
CA GLY A 485 6.74 48.70 0.77
C GLY A 485 7.65 49.31 1.82
N ASN A 486 8.99 49.20 1.68
CA ASN A 486 9.93 49.94 2.53
C ASN A 486 9.91 51.40 2.13
N PRO A 487 9.65 52.35 3.06
CA PRO A 487 9.54 53.76 2.71
C PRO A 487 10.91 54.37 2.37
N VAL A 488 10.91 55.29 1.40
CA VAL A 488 12.11 56.05 1.05
C VAL A 488 12.53 56.93 2.24
N GLY A 489 13.80 56.77 2.62
CA GLY A 489 14.40 57.63 3.65
C GLY A 489 14.60 59.09 3.17
N THR A 490 14.64 60.05 4.09
CA THR A 490 15.02 61.44 3.79
C THR A 490 16.51 61.48 3.44
N ILE A 491 16.85 62.16 2.33
CA ILE A 491 18.24 62.18 1.88
C ILE A 491 18.67 63.54 1.38
N THR A 492 19.87 63.87 1.79
CA THR A 492 20.68 64.92 1.26
C THR A 492 21.53 64.33 0.12
N ALA A 493 21.20 64.56 -1.11
CA ALA A 493 22.02 64.15 -2.20
C ALA A 493 22.90 65.32 -2.66
N GLY A 494 24.15 65.13 -2.55
CA GLY A 494 25.05 66.23 -2.67
C GLY A 494 25.91 66.32 -3.92
N GLY A 495 25.41 66.25 -5.09
CA GLY A 495 26.15 66.66 -6.29
C GLY A 495 25.89 68.15 -6.55
N GLN A 496 26.90 68.98 -6.76
CA GLN A 496 26.69 70.35 -7.25
C GLN A 496 26.21 70.31 -8.70
N SER A 497 25.01 70.80 -8.95
CA SER A 497 24.38 70.87 -10.27
C SER A 497 23.59 72.16 -10.45
N LYS A 498 23.21 72.48 -11.67
CA LYS A 498 22.41 73.66 -12.02
C LYS A 498 21.63 73.45 -13.29
N PHE A 499 20.53 74.16 -13.40
CA PHE A 499 19.82 74.33 -14.67
C PHE A 499 20.60 75.27 -15.60
#